data_6c283ba25c4a9fc76db4b6626af3c450
#
_entry.id   6c283ba25c4a9fc76db4b6626af3c450
#
_cell.length_a   1.000
_cell.length_b   1.000
_cell.length_c   1.000
_cell.angle_alpha   90.00
_cell.angle_beta   90.00
_cell.angle_gamma   90.00
#
_symmetry.space_group_name_H-M   'P 1'
#
loop_
_entity.id
_entity.type
_entity.pdbx_description
1 polymer ?
#
loop_
_entity_poly.entity_id
_entity_poly.type
_entity_poly.pdbx_seq_one_letter_code
_entity_poly.pdbx_strand_id
1 'polypeptide(L)'
;MHIKNIFIFLALGGLLAACGGGAGRWSVEQNDATTAPAAMYGTYTDSSSHRMAVLLPSSGDAGATGRAIRSSVEMAVLESGAENLNVSFFDSARGVDAINDALNSDPEIIVGPLFANDARTVRELKASGLPVLSFTSDATAVGDGVMTMALMPTNSVESIVREMQSDRVHNFIVLAPDTETGHLLAGAARAAANAYNVPLVGAFFYVEKDSDSIKSATQLATMNVARTAAHTRAREILSDILTNESLTSIERSSIIRQLDKLSKNDVIGDLPYDAVLFLGTGDDTKSLASFLRYFGVGARDAKMYGTAMWDGADIASDLTLSGAKYAALVDTSENFVTKYERVAGAKPNRLASFGYDATNVAIGMMYSDKSNAAYLLDPSGYVGTDGIFRLRPTGDSERALRIMQLTGDGEVKVVKEAATDFMSPLYNIEQRHISPMGELSLQTRGVNPMNYITLPERIRGKYKSKTYGANMTAQTNAQLVDVVTMLPEDDRDPVVTEDYKPVKLAPVVRTYIDSIEVEE
;
A
#
# COMPACT_ATOMS: atom_id res chain seq x y z
N MET A 1 5.09 69.60 -1.03
CA MET A 1 3.94 70.31 -0.47
C MET A 1 3.09 69.29 0.23
N HIS A 2 3.33 69.01 1.47
CA HIS A 2 2.53 69.36 2.65
C HIS A 2 1.17 68.64 2.65
N ILE A 3 0.66 67.92 3.63
CA ILE A 3 0.74 67.90 5.09
C ILE A 3 -0.05 66.64 5.53
N LYS A 4 0.43 65.71 6.33
CA LYS A 4 0.25 65.53 7.81
C LYS A 4 -1.18 65.64 8.34
N ASN A 5 -1.72 64.61 8.99
CA ASN A 5 -1.98 64.47 10.45
C ASN A 5 -3.04 63.36 10.67
N ILE A 6 -2.86 62.39 11.52
CA ILE A 6 -2.82 62.28 13.01
C ILE A 6 -4.22 62.09 13.66
N PHE A 7 -4.36 60.94 14.35
CA PHE A 7 -5.08 60.59 15.61
C PHE A 7 -6.59 60.86 15.76
N ILE A 8 -7.35 59.93 16.34
CA ILE A 8 -7.65 59.82 17.77
C ILE A 8 -8.58 58.63 18.08
N PHE A 9 -8.28 57.94 19.20
CA PHE A 9 -9.09 56.99 19.97
C PHE A 9 -10.48 57.53 20.36
N LEU A 10 -11.46 56.62 20.53
CA LEU A 10 -12.37 56.66 21.68
C LEU A 10 -13.07 55.31 21.91
N ALA A 11 -12.89 54.75 23.09
CA ALA A 11 -13.66 53.66 23.68
C ALA A 11 -14.89 54.23 24.40
N LEU A 12 -16.01 53.50 24.38
CA LEU A 12 -17.11 53.50 25.38
C LEU A 12 -18.01 52.33 25.01
N GLY A 13 -18.24 51.40 25.73
CA GLY A 13 -18.77 51.00 26.99
C GLY A 13 -20.31 50.98 26.97
N GLY A 14 -20.93 49.80 27.07
CA GLY A 14 -22.38 49.69 27.24
C GLY A 14 -22.82 48.26 27.49
N LEU A 15 -22.94 47.86 28.75
CA LEU A 15 -23.66 46.67 29.22
C LEU A 15 -25.15 46.78 28.87
N LEU A 16 -25.73 45.67 28.38
CA LEU A 16 -27.12 45.31 28.63
C LEU A 16 -27.26 43.81 28.77
N ALA A 17 -27.60 43.37 29.98
CA ALA A 17 -28.06 42.04 30.31
C ALA A 17 -29.55 41.93 30.03
N ALA A 18 -30.00 40.78 29.46
CA ALA A 18 -31.31 40.19 29.77
C ALA A 18 -31.44 38.77 29.25
N CYS A 19 -31.64 37.88 30.16
CA CYS A 19 -32.31 36.60 30.26
C CYS A 19 -33.06 36.01 29.03
N GLY A 20 -32.86 34.70 28.81
CA GLY A 20 -33.92 33.86 28.32
C GLY A 20 -33.47 32.57 27.63
N GLY A 21 -33.67 31.43 28.27
CA GLY A 21 -34.00 30.20 27.60
C GLY A 21 -32.85 29.22 27.35
N GLY A 22 -32.81 28.13 28.10
CA GLY A 22 -31.87 27.03 28.00
C GLY A 22 -31.95 26.26 26.68
N ALA A 23 -30.81 26.07 26.09
CA ALA A 23 -30.48 24.96 25.21
C ALA A 23 -29.07 24.54 25.60
N GLY A 24 -28.96 23.28 26.03
CA GLY A 24 -27.68 22.72 26.47
C GLY A 24 -26.59 22.90 25.42
N ARG A 25 -25.71 23.83 25.69
CA ARG A 25 -24.41 23.86 24.98
C ARG A 25 -23.57 22.74 25.54
N TRP A 26 -23.35 21.75 24.73
CA TRP A 26 -22.20 20.86 24.89
C TRP A 26 -20.97 21.76 24.67
N SER A 27 -20.36 22.22 25.72
CA SER A 27 -19.00 22.73 25.69
C SER A 27 -18.11 21.52 25.52
N VAL A 28 -17.67 21.26 24.29
CA VAL A 28 -16.46 20.50 24.06
C VAL A 28 -15.36 21.35 24.69
N GLU A 29 -14.86 20.94 25.84
CA GLU A 29 -13.55 21.38 26.31
C GLU A 29 -12.59 21.02 25.17
N GLN A 30 -12.14 22.03 24.43
CA GLN A 30 -10.95 21.92 23.61
C GLN A 30 -9.79 21.68 24.58
N ASN A 31 -9.50 20.41 24.86
CA ASN A 31 -8.17 20.05 25.25
C ASN A 31 -7.28 20.40 24.05
N ASP A 32 -6.54 21.48 24.17
CA ASP A 32 -5.39 21.81 23.33
C ASP A 32 -4.26 20.78 23.59
N ALA A 33 -4.56 19.50 23.43
CA ALA A 33 -3.55 18.48 23.25
C ALA A 33 -3.05 18.66 21.81
N THR A 34 -1.87 19.22 21.67
CA THR A 34 -1.15 19.29 20.42
C THR A 34 -1.09 17.87 19.84
N THR A 35 -1.86 17.63 18.78
CA THR A 35 -1.95 16.35 18.06
C THR A 35 -0.75 16.12 17.13
N ALA A 36 0.31 16.89 17.30
CA ALA A 36 1.54 16.73 16.54
C ALA A 36 2.28 15.44 16.95
N PRO A 37 2.87 14.72 15.99
CA PRO A 37 3.74 13.58 16.28
C PRO A 37 4.81 13.94 17.31
N ALA A 38 5.12 13.02 18.21
CA ALA A 38 6.10 13.25 19.26
C ALA A 38 7.47 13.59 18.66
N ALA A 39 8.08 14.67 19.11
CA ALA A 39 9.47 14.94 18.81
C ALA A 39 10.33 13.88 19.53
N MET A 40 11.19 13.19 18.80
CA MET A 40 12.06 12.15 19.36
C MET A 40 13.26 12.73 20.12
N TYR A 41 13.34 14.04 20.23
CA TYR A 41 14.46 14.75 20.87
C TYR A 41 13.99 15.41 22.17
N GLY A 42 14.54 14.94 23.30
CA GLY A 42 14.25 15.46 24.62
C GLY A 42 15.53 15.60 25.46
N THR A 43 15.40 16.12 26.66
CA THR A 43 16.46 16.05 27.69
C THR A 43 16.26 14.75 28.45
N TYR A 44 17.21 13.82 28.32
CA TYR A 44 17.13 12.48 28.90
C TYR A 44 18.02 12.41 30.14
N THR A 45 17.55 13.01 31.23
CA THR A 45 18.23 13.03 32.54
C THR A 45 17.40 12.26 33.55
N ASP A 46 17.87 11.09 33.92
CA ASP A 46 17.32 10.27 34.98
C ASP A 46 18.47 9.67 35.80
N SER A 47 18.23 9.46 37.10
CA SER A 47 19.18 8.78 38.01
C SER A 47 19.19 7.25 37.81
N SER A 48 18.21 6.72 37.08
CA SER A 48 18.12 5.27 36.79
C SER A 48 19.17 4.85 35.77
N SER A 49 19.62 3.60 35.85
CA SER A 49 20.51 3.03 34.83
C SER A 49 19.69 2.28 33.80
N HIS A 50 19.72 2.72 32.55
CA HIS A 50 19.01 2.12 31.45
C HIS A 50 19.88 1.21 30.60
N ARG A 51 19.30 0.13 30.06
CA ARG A 51 20.04 -0.89 29.31
C ARG A 51 19.35 -1.16 27.97
N MET A 52 20.07 -0.94 26.87
CA MET A 52 19.63 -1.21 25.51
C MET A 52 20.55 -2.28 24.89
N ALA A 53 19.98 -3.35 24.35
CA ALA A 53 20.71 -4.30 23.53
C ALA A 53 20.54 -3.95 22.03
N VAL A 54 21.63 -4.01 21.26
CA VAL A 54 21.63 -3.81 19.83
C VAL A 54 22.06 -5.11 19.17
N LEU A 55 21.13 -5.75 18.45
CA LEU A 55 21.33 -7.07 17.84
C LEU A 55 21.39 -6.92 16.31
N LEU A 56 22.58 -6.84 15.75
CA LEU A 56 22.81 -6.59 14.32
C LEU A 56 23.93 -7.47 13.77
N PRO A 57 23.90 -7.88 12.49
CA PRO A 57 25.00 -8.62 11.91
C PRO A 57 26.22 -7.69 11.76
N SER A 58 27.32 -8.00 12.42
CA SER A 58 28.59 -7.27 12.26
C SER A 58 29.61 -8.03 11.43
N SER A 59 29.36 -9.31 11.19
CA SER A 59 30.17 -10.23 10.38
C SER A 59 29.35 -10.89 9.27
N GLY A 60 30.00 -11.69 8.43
CA GLY A 60 29.35 -12.37 7.29
C GLY A 60 28.88 -11.43 6.18
N ASP A 61 28.04 -11.94 5.29
CA ASP A 61 27.60 -11.25 4.07
C ASP A 61 26.83 -9.96 4.36
N ALA A 62 26.03 -9.94 5.42
CA ALA A 62 25.29 -8.76 5.86
C ALA A 62 26.07 -7.82 6.80
N GLY A 63 27.31 -8.14 7.11
CA GLY A 63 28.11 -7.36 8.06
C GLY A 63 28.29 -5.88 7.67
N ALA A 64 28.38 -5.58 6.38
CA ALA A 64 28.45 -4.19 5.92
C ALA A 64 27.17 -3.42 6.23
N THR A 65 26.01 -4.04 5.99
CA THR A 65 24.69 -3.47 6.28
C THR A 65 24.50 -3.26 7.79
N GLY A 66 24.83 -4.26 8.58
CA GLY A 66 24.70 -4.17 10.03
C GLY A 66 25.64 -3.09 10.63
N ARG A 67 26.86 -2.94 10.11
CA ARG A 67 27.76 -1.83 10.51
C ARG A 67 27.21 -0.46 10.13
N ALA A 68 26.56 -0.34 8.98
CA ALA A 68 25.91 0.91 8.59
C ALA A 68 24.77 1.31 9.57
N ILE A 69 23.95 0.33 9.97
CA ILE A 69 22.90 0.55 10.99
C ILE A 69 23.56 0.88 12.33
N ARG A 70 24.58 0.14 12.73
CA ARG A 70 25.32 0.39 13.98
C ARG A 70 25.85 1.82 14.07
N SER A 71 26.44 2.35 13.01
CA SER A 71 26.93 3.74 12.99
C SER A 71 25.81 4.75 13.24
N SER A 72 24.61 4.50 12.74
CA SER A 72 23.45 5.36 13.00
C SER A 72 22.92 5.21 14.44
N VAL A 73 22.94 4.01 15.01
CA VAL A 73 22.65 3.76 16.42
C VAL A 73 23.61 4.54 17.31
N GLU A 74 24.93 4.39 17.09
CA GLU A 74 25.96 5.08 17.84
C GLU A 74 25.81 6.63 17.73
N MET A 75 25.48 7.11 16.54
CA MET A 75 25.20 8.54 16.31
C MET A 75 23.99 9.01 17.12
N ALA A 76 22.88 8.27 17.10
CA ALA A 76 21.67 8.62 17.86
C ALA A 76 21.94 8.62 19.38
N VAL A 77 22.65 7.65 19.89
CA VAL A 77 23.06 7.59 21.32
C VAL A 77 23.88 8.81 21.70
N LEU A 78 24.90 9.15 20.89
CA LEU A 78 25.75 10.32 21.16
C LEU A 78 24.97 11.65 21.12
N GLU A 79 24.06 11.79 20.14
CA GLU A 79 23.27 13.01 19.99
C GLU A 79 22.16 13.16 21.04
N SER A 80 21.68 12.05 21.58
CA SER A 80 20.64 12.07 22.62
C SER A 80 21.10 12.74 23.91
N GLY A 81 22.40 12.68 24.21
CA GLY A 81 22.95 13.12 25.48
C GLY A 81 22.37 12.34 26.69
N ALA A 82 21.81 11.14 26.47
CA ALA A 82 21.17 10.33 27.49
C ALA A 82 22.18 9.95 28.59
N GLU A 83 21.89 10.33 29.83
CA GLU A 83 22.69 9.99 31.00
C GLU A 83 22.35 8.57 31.48
N ASN A 84 23.34 7.85 32.01
CA ASN A 84 23.16 6.48 32.57
C ASN A 84 22.65 5.44 31.58
N LEU A 85 22.80 5.63 30.25
CA LEU A 85 22.43 4.69 29.22
C LEU A 85 23.57 3.72 28.90
N ASN A 86 23.36 2.43 29.15
CA ASN A 86 24.28 1.36 28.78
C ASN A 86 23.81 0.67 27.49
N VAL A 87 24.64 0.71 26.46
CA VAL A 87 24.35 0.10 25.15
C VAL A 87 25.29 -1.07 24.90
N SER A 88 24.74 -2.27 24.72
CA SER A 88 25.50 -3.48 24.42
C SER A 88 25.20 -3.96 23.00
N PHE A 89 26.27 -4.24 22.23
CA PHE A 89 26.18 -4.69 20.85
C PHE A 89 26.45 -6.19 20.73
N PHE A 90 25.56 -6.88 20.00
CA PHE A 90 25.62 -8.32 19.76
C PHE A 90 25.62 -8.60 18.26
N ASP A 91 26.52 -9.49 17.81
CA ASP A 91 26.61 -9.89 16.41
C ASP A 91 25.59 -10.98 16.08
N SER A 92 24.47 -10.61 15.44
CA SER A 92 23.41 -11.55 15.09
C SER A 92 23.85 -12.61 14.07
N ALA A 93 24.97 -12.44 13.37
CA ALA A 93 25.54 -13.47 12.50
C ALA A 93 25.98 -14.73 13.28
N ARG A 94 26.10 -14.67 14.61
CA ARG A 94 26.32 -15.82 15.49
C ARG A 94 25.03 -16.61 15.78
N GLY A 95 23.89 -16.18 15.23
CA GLY A 95 22.61 -16.85 15.39
C GLY A 95 22.08 -16.83 16.84
N VAL A 96 21.53 -17.96 17.29
CA VAL A 96 20.84 -18.11 18.57
C VAL A 96 21.73 -17.76 19.79
N ASP A 97 23.04 -17.99 19.70
CA ASP A 97 23.96 -17.64 20.78
C ASP A 97 24.01 -16.13 21.05
N ALA A 98 24.04 -15.32 19.98
CA ALA A 98 24.00 -13.87 20.11
C ALA A 98 22.65 -13.37 20.63
N ILE A 99 21.55 -14.02 20.24
CA ILE A 99 20.21 -13.71 20.75
C ILE A 99 20.15 -13.99 22.26
N ASN A 100 20.64 -15.15 22.71
CA ASN A 100 20.69 -15.48 24.13
C ASN A 100 21.60 -14.52 24.92
N ASP A 101 22.75 -14.14 24.36
CA ASP A 101 23.64 -13.16 25.00
C ASP A 101 22.93 -11.81 25.17
N ALA A 102 22.17 -11.36 24.11
CA ALA A 102 21.41 -10.12 24.15
C ALA A 102 20.30 -10.18 25.21
N LEU A 103 19.53 -11.28 25.27
CA LEU A 103 18.45 -11.46 26.26
C LEU A 103 19.00 -11.54 27.68
N ASN A 104 20.13 -12.23 27.90
CA ASN A 104 20.77 -12.37 29.19
C ASN A 104 21.45 -11.08 29.70
N SER A 105 21.61 -10.06 28.83
CA SER A 105 22.09 -8.73 29.28
C SER A 105 21.00 -7.92 30.01
N ASP A 106 19.82 -8.50 30.19
CA ASP A 106 18.66 -7.90 30.86
C ASP A 106 18.32 -6.50 30.32
N PRO A 107 18.07 -6.38 29.00
CA PRO A 107 17.77 -5.11 28.38
C PRO A 107 16.32 -4.68 28.62
N GLU A 108 16.08 -3.38 28.65
CA GLU A 108 14.74 -2.80 28.66
C GLU A 108 14.11 -2.76 27.26
N ILE A 109 14.95 -2.78 26.21
CA ILE A 109 14.56 -2.82 24.81
C ILE A 109 15.68 -3.41 23.94
N ILE A 110 15.31 -4.07 22.85
CA ILE A 110 16.24 -4.54 21.83
C ILE A 110 16.04 -3.73 20.54
N VAL A 111 17.13 -3.17 19.99
CA VAL A 111 17.16 -2.55 18.66
C VAL A 111 17.79 -3.55 17.67
N GLY A 112 17.07 -3.94 16.67
CA GLY A 112 17.31 -5.12 15.83
C GLY A 112 16.34 -6.25 16.23
N PRO A 113 16.47 -7.44 15.63
CA PRO A 113 17.43 -7.83 14.60
C PRO A 113 17.08 -7.32 13.19
N LEU A 114 18.00 -7.58 12.23
CA LEU A 114 17.80 -7.23 10.84
C LEU A 114 16.92 -8.24 10.10
N PHE A 115 17.10 -9.54 10.35
CA PHE A 115 16.46 -10.60 9.59
C PHE A 115 15.23 -11.19 10.26
N ALA A 116 14.29 -11.66 9.43
CA ALA A 116 13.03 -12.24 9.89
C ALA A 116 13.22 -13.48 10.79
N ASN A 117 14.15 -14.38 10.43
CA ASN A 117 14.41 -15.58 11.25
C ASN A 117 14.91 -15.23 12.66
N ASP A 118 15.82 -14.25 12.75
CA ASP A 118 16.29 -13.79 14.06
C ASP A 118 15.15 -13.12 14.84
N ALA A 119 14.29 -12.35 14.16
CA ALA A 119 13.13 -11.71 14.80
C ALA A 119 12.14 -12.74 15.36
N ARG A 120 11.84 -13.82 14.61
CA ARG A 120 11.01 -14.95 15.11
C ARG A 120 11.65 -15.60 16.32
N THR A 121 12.96 -15.90 16.26
CA THR A 121 13.69 -16.50 17.38
C THR A 121 13.69 -15.60 18.61
N VAL A 122 13.91 -14.29 18.44
CA VAL A 122 13.81 -13.34 19.56
C VAL A 122 12.39 -13.33 20.14
N ARG A 123 11.35 -13.32 19.29
CA ARG A 123 9.95 -13.35 19.72
C ARG A 123 9.62 -14.58 20.57
N GLU A 124 10.15 -15.74 20.19
CA GLU A 124 9.95 -17.01 20.91
C GLU A 124 10.70 -17.07 22.25
N LEU A 125 11.90 -16.51 22.31
CA LEU A 125 12.79 -16.65 23.48
C LEU A 125 12.68 -15.49 24.48
N LYS A 126 12.23 -14.31 24.07
CA LYS A 126 12.19 -13.13 24.93
C LYS A 126 11.16 -13.23 26.05
N ALA A 127 11.41 -12.53 27.16
CA ALA A 127 10.43 -12.36 28.22
C ALA A 127 9.18 -11.59 27.70
N SER A 128 8.02 -11.93 28.26
CA SER A 128 6.79 -11.18 27.99
C SER A 128 6.99 -9.71 28.41
N GLY A 129 6.59 -8.79 27.55
CA GLY A 129 6.70 -7.35 27.80
C GLY A 129 8.03 -6.71 27.38
N LEU A 130 9.06 -7.46 27.01
CA LEU A 130 10.29 -6.90 26.46
C LEU A 130 10.03 -6.42 25.01
N PRO A 131 10.10 -5.12 24.72
CA PRO A 131 9.92 -4.60 23.37
C PRO A 131 11.16 -4.82 22.50
N VAL A 132 10.91 -5.01 21.21
CA VAL A 132 11.95 -5.23 20.19
C VAL A 132 11.63 -4.39 18.96
N LEU A 133 12.56 -3.57 18.50
CA LEU A 133 12.46 -2.75 17.30
C LEU A 133 13.30 -3.37 16.17
N SER A 134 12.70 -4.27 15.43
CA SER A 134 13.33 -5.03 14.33
C SER A 134 13.40 -4.20 13.03
N PHE A 135 14.22 -4.64 12.08
CA PHE A 135 14.33 -4.04 10.73
C PHE A 135 13.82 -4.97 9.64
N THR A 136 13.17 -6.08 10.01
CA THR A 136 12.56 -6.98 9.03
C THR A 136 11.33 -6.35 8.38
N SER A 137 11.13 -6.60 7.07
CA SER A 137 9.89 -6.26 6.37
C SER A 137 8.90 -7.44 6.28
N ASP A 138 9.18 -8.53 6.97
CA ASP A 138 8.33 -9.73 7.00
C ASP A 138 7.28 -9.59 8.11
N ALA A 139 6.01 -9.46 7.71
CA ALA A 139 4.89 -9.32 8.64
C ALA A 139 4.71 -10.53 9.57
N THR A 140 5.15 -11.74 9.15
CA THR A 140 5.02 -12.96 9.97
C THR A 140 6.04 -13.03 11.10
N ALA A 141 7.08 -12.21 11.04
CA ALA A 141 8.15 -12.18 12.04
C ALA A 141 7.89 -11.18 13.19
N VAL A 142 6.87 -10.33 13.07
CA VAL A 142 6.53 -9.30 14.06
C VAL A 142 5.29 -9.70 14.88
N GLY A 143 4.96 -8.90 15.89
CA GLY A 143 3.91 -9.21 16.87
C GLY A 143 4.48 -9.56 18.24
N ASP A 144 3.65 -9.71 19.26
CA ASP A 144 4.04 -10.05 20.64
C ASP A 144 5.14 -9.14 21.22
N GLY A 145 5.08 -7.84 20.89
CA GLY A 145 6.07 -6.85 21.31
C GLY A 145 7.32 -6.79 20.42
N VAL A 146 7.41 -7.58 19.36
CA VAL A 146 8.35 -7.37 18.26
C VAL A 146 7.69 -6.48 17.22
N MET A 147 8.25 -5.28 17.02
CA MET A 147 7.75 -4.27 16.09
C MET A 147 8.79 -4.00 15.03
N THR A 148 8.35 -3.68 13.81
CA THR A 148 9.29 -3.33 12.74
C THR A 148 9.39 -1.83 12.52
N MET A 149 10.62 -1.39 12.25
CA MET A 149 10.95 -0.03 11.80
C MET A 149 11.04 0.08 10.27
N ALA A 150 11.04 -1.06 9.58
CA ALA A 150 11.12 -1.07 8.11
C ALA A 150 9.84 -0.55 7.46
N LEU A 151 9.96 -0.11 6.21
CA LEU A 151 8.79 0.13 5.38
C LEU A 151 8.15 -1.21 5.04
N MET A 152 6.93 -1.41 5.49
CA MET A 152 6.15 -2.58 5.12
C MET A 152 5.63 -2.44 3.69
N PRO A 153 5.84 -3.44 2.81
CA PRO A 153 5.30 -3.40 1.45
C PRO A 153 3.78 -3.17 1.42
N THR A 154 3.06 -3.71 2.39
CA THR A 154 1.61 -3.53 2.57
C THR A 154 1.22 -2.08 2.84
N ASN A 155 2.06 -1.30 3.51
CA ASN A 155 1.83 0.13 3.76
C ASN A 155 1.81 0.95 2.45
N SER A 156 2.66 0.61 1.48
CA SER A 156 2.63 1.27 0.18
C SER A 156 1.37 0.93 -0.62
N VAL A 157 0.87 -0.30 -0.52
CA VAL A 157 -0.40 -0.72 -1.12
C VAL A 157 -1.56 0.04 -0.49
N GLU A 158 -1.62 0.12 0.83
CA GLU A 158 -2.65 0.88 1.55
C GLU A 158 -2.64 2.35 1.13
N SER A 159 -1.46 2.97 1.08
CA SER A 159 -1.29 4.37 0.70
C SER A 159 -1.77 4.65 -0.72
N ILE A 160 -1.50 3.75 -1.67
CA ILE A 160 -1.90 3.95 -3.06
C ILE A 160 -3.39 3.69 -3.28
N VAL A 161 -4.01 2.74 -2.57
CA VAL A 161 -5.47 2.54 -2.64
C VAL A 161 -6.21 3.74 -2.03
N ARG A 162 -5.69 4.34 -0.97
CA ARG A 162 -6.20 5.61 -0.43
C ARG A 162 -6.08 6.75 -1.45
N GLU A 163 -4.99 6.81 -2.23
CA GLU A 163 -4.86 7.77 -3.33
C GLU A 163 -5.86 7.49 -4.45
N MET A 164 -6.13 6.23 -4.77
CA MET A 164 -7.19 5.87 -5.74
C MET A 164 -8.56 6.43 -5.32
N GLN A 165 -8.88 6.41 -4.02
CA GLN A 165 -10.11 7.03 -3.50
C GLN A 165 -10.10 8.55 -3.77
N SER A 166 -8.98 9.22 -3.51
CA SER A 166 -8.80 10.65 -3.79
C SER A 166 -8.97 10.97 -5.28
N ASP A 167 -8.48 10.10 -6.14
CA ASP A 167 -8.59 10.17 -7.60
C ASP A 167 -9.97 9.77 -8.14
N ARG A 168 -10.91 9.40 -7.25
CA ARG A 168 -12.26 8.94 -7.59
C ARG A 168 -12.26 7.71 -8.50
N VAL A 169 -11.38 6.77 -8.22
CA VAL A 169 -11.40 5.46 -8.87
C VAL A 169 -12.68 4.72 -8.44
N HIS A 170 -13.43 4.18 -9.41
CA HIS A 170 -14.66 3.45 -9.13
C HIS A 170 -14.39 1.98 -8.84
N ASN A 171 -13.52 1.36 -9.63
CA ASN A 171 -13.15 -0.03 -9.47
C ASN A 171 -11.71 -0.23 -9.94
N PHE A 172 -10.98 -1.13 -9.31
CA PHE A 172 -9.64 -1.46 -9.78
C PHE A 172 -9.38 -2.96 -9.85
N ILE A 173 -8.33 -3.32 -10.58
CA ILE A 173 -7.77 -4.66 -10.61
C ILE A 173 -6.34 -4.65 -10.12
N VAL A 174 -5.85 -5.83 -9.74
CA VAL A 174 -4.46 -6.09 -9.37
C VAL A 174 -3.80 -6.97 -10.42
N LEU A 175 -2.57 -6.65 -10.77
CA LEU A 175 -1.62 -7.49 -11.51
C LEU A 175 -0.43 -7.75 -10.59
N ALA A 176 -0.23 -9.00 -10.18
CA ALA A 176 0.75 -9.40 -9.17
C ALA A 176 1.59 -10.58 -9.63
N PRO A 177 2.86 -10.69 -9.21
CA PRO A 177 3.62 -11.91 -9.40
C PRO A 177 2.99 -13.07 -8.61
N ASP A 178 3.05 -14.28 -9.18
CA ASP A 178 2.59 -15.52 -8.54
C ASP A 178 3.65 -16.01 -7.55
N THR A 179 3.81 -15.27 -6.47
CA THR A 179 4.74 -15.50 -5.37
C THR A 179 4.02 -15.27 -4.04
N GLU A 180 4.57 -15.79 -2.95
CA GLU A 180 4.03 -15.55 -1.61
C GLU A 180 3.86 -14.04 -1.33
N THR A 181 4.88 -13.25 -1.66
CA THR A 181 4.81 -11.78 -1.53
C THR A 181 3.73 -11.16 -2.41
N GLY A 182 3.59 -11.61 -3.66
CA GLY A 182 2.54 -11.12 -4.57
C GLY A 182 1.15 -11.41 -4.03
N HIS A 183 0.92 -12.59 -3.49
CA HIS A 183 -0.35 -12.97 -2.84
C HIS A 183 -0.61 -12.15 -1.58
N LEU A 184 0.42 -11.94 -0.72
CA LEU A 184 0.33 -11.09 0.47
C LEU A 184 -0.10 -9.65 0.09
N LEU A 185 0.54 -9.06 -0.93
CA LEU A 185 0.24 -7.71 -1.38
C LEU A 185 -1.15 -7.60 -2.03
N ALA A 186 -1.60 -8.63 -2.75
CA ALA A 186 -2.96 -8.68 -3.28
C ALA A 186 -4.01 -8.76 -2.14
N GLY A 187 -3.70 -9.48 -1.06
CA GLY A 187 -4.49 -9.49 0.16
C GLY A 187 -4.55 -8.11 0.84
N ALA A 188 -3.42 -7.44 0.94
CA ALA A 188 -3.35 -6.06 1.46
C ALA A 188 -4.17 -5.09 0.58
N ALA A 189 -4.12 -5.24 -0.75
CA ALA A 189 -4.94 -4.45 -1.67
C ALA A 189 -6.44 -4.67 -1.44
N ARG A 190 -6.86 -5.91 -1.17
CA ARG A 190 -8.24 -6.22 -0.82
C ARG A 190 -8.66 -5.60 0.52
N ALA A 191 -7.81 -5.69 1.54
CA ALA A 191 -8.07 -5.06 2.83
C ALA A 191 -8.20 -3.53 2.69
N ALA A 192 -7.29 -2.90 1.96
CA ALA A 192 -7.33 -1.47 1.67
C ALA A 192 -8.55 -1.08 0.82
N ALA A 193 -8.95 -1.91 -0.17
CA ALA A 193 -10.14 -1.72 -0.97
C ALA A 193 -11.40 -1.59 -0.09
N ASN A 194 -11.52 -2.47 0.90
CA ASN A 194 -12.61 -2.44 1.87
C ASN A 194 -12.52 -1.22 2.79
N ALA A 195 -11.33 -0.90 3.31
CA ALA A 195 -11.12 0.23 4.22
C ALA A 195 -11.45 1.58 3.56
N TYR A 196 -11.06 1.76 2.30
CA TYR A 196 -11.21 3.02 1.57
C TYR A 196 -12.39 3.05 0.61
N ASN A 197 -13.22 1.99 0.57
CA ASN A 197 -14.38 1.89 -0.31
C ASN A 197 -14.04 2.09 -1.80
N VAL A 198 -12.95 1.47 -2.26
CA VAL A 198 -12.54 1.40 -3.66
C VAL A 198 -12.57 -0.06 -4.09
N PRO A 199 -13.58 -0.53 -4.81
CA PRO A 199 -13.77 -1.95 -5.11
C PRO A 199 -12.64 -2.59 -5.90
N LEU A 200 -12.05 -3.67 -5.36
CA LEU A 200 -11.18 -4.58 -6.09
C LEU A 200 -12.02 -5.62 -6.82
N VAL A 201 -12.06 -5.56 -8.16
CA VAL A 201 -12.92 -6.42 -8.99
C VAL A 201 -12.19 -7.59 -9.65
N GLY A 202 -10.88 -7.69 -9.51
CA GLY A 202 -10.10 -8.82 -10.00
C GLY A 202 -8.64 -8.73 -9.59
N ALA A 203 -8.02 -9.90 -9.34
CA ALA A 203 -6.59 -10.04 -9.20
C ALA A 203 -6.09 -11.11 -10.18
N PHE A 204 -5.00 -10.81 -10.87
CA PHE A 204 -4.43 -11.67 -11.91
C PHE A 204 -2.95 -11.87 -11.61
N PHE A 205 -2.55 -13.12 -11.55
CA PHE A 205 -1.20 -13.50 -11.17
C PHE A 205 -0.42 -13.97 -12.39
N TYR A 206 0.88 -13.68 -12.39
CA TYR A 206 1.82 -14.04 -13.47
C TYR A 206 3.14 -14.55 -12.89
N VAL A 207 3.80 -15.42 -13.63
CA VAL A 207 5.16 -15.88 -13.30
C VAL A 207 6.15 -14.77 -13.70
N GLU A 208 7.00 -14.35 -12.75
CA GLU A 208 8.00 -13.31 -12.99
C GLU A 208 8.94 -13.65 -14.13
N LYS A 209 9.27 -12.67 -14.96
CA LYS A 209 10.16 -12.81 -16.14
C LYS A 209 9.68 -13.80 -17.19
N ASP A 210 8.44 -14.31 -17.09
CA ASP A 210 7.81 -15.16 -18.10
C ASP A 210 6.83 -14.32 -18.94
N SER A 211 7.26 -13.98 -20.16
CA SER A 211 6.50 -13.14 -21.08
C SER A 211 5.14 -13.76 -21.47
N ASP A 212 5.04 -15.08 -21.59
CA ASP A 212 3.79 -15.74 -21.95
C ASP A 212 2.81 -15.75 -20.77
N SER A 213 3.30 -15.94 -19.56
CA SER A 213 2.51 -15.82 -18.34
C SER A 213 2.00 -14.39 -18.15
N ILE A 214 2.88 -13.38 -18.27
CA ILE A 214 2.53 -11.94 -18.20
C ILE A 214 1.47 -11.60 -19.24
N LYS A 215 1.65 -12.04 -20.49
CA LYS A 215 0.68 -11.85 -21.57
C LYS A 215 -0.68 -12.48 -21.26
N SER A 216 -0.69 -13.71 -20.75
CA SER A 216 -1.90 -14.46 -20.42
C SER A 216 -2.68 -13.78 -19.29
N ALA A 217 -2.01 -13.37 -18.21
CA ALA A 217 -2.61 -12.65 -17.11
C ALA A 217 -3.22 -11.31 -17.60
N THR A 218 -2.49 -10.59 -18.44
CA THR A 218 -2.96 -9.30 -19.00
C THR A 218 -4.13 -9.51 -19.97
N GLN A 219 -4.13 -10.57 -20.76
CA GLN A 219 -5.23 -10.92 -21.67
C GLN A 219 -6.53 -11.21 -20.89
N LEU A 220 -6.42 -11.93 -19.77
CA LEU A 220 -7.55 -12.17 -18.86
C LEU A 220 -8.04 -10.86 -18.23
N ALA A 221 -7.13 -10.08 -17.68
CA ALA A 221 -7.42 -8.80 -17.04
C ALA A 221 -8.17 -7.82 -17.95
N THR A 222 -7.83 -7.81 -19.23
CA THR A 222 -8.46 -6.92 -20.24
C THR A 222 -9.74 -7.48 -20.85
N MET A 223 -10.19 -8.67 -20.44
CA MET A 223 -11.33 -9.38 -21.06
C MET A 223 -11.16 -9.49 -22.59
N ASN A 224 -9.92 -9.58 -23.08
CA ASN A 224 -9.61 -9.45 -24.51
C ASN A 224 -10.39 -10.46 -25.37
N VAL A 225 -10.50 -11.72 -24.95
CA VAL A 225 -11.21 -12.77 -25.71
C VAL A 225 -12.68 -12.39 -25.91
N ALA A 226 -13.36 -11.97 -24.84
CA ALA A 226 -14.77 -11.58 -24.92
C ALA A 226 -14.99 -10.32 -25.76
N ARG A 227 -14.10 -9.32 -25.60
CA ARG A 227 -14.15 -8.04 -26.33
C ARG A 227 -13.88 -8.24 -27.83
N THR A 228 -12.92 -9.09 -28.20
CA THR A 228 -12.63 -9.45 -29.60
C THR A 228 -13.78 -10.23 -30.24
N ALA A 229 -14.34 -11.22 -29.52
CA ALA A 229 -15.47 -12.01 -30.01
C ALA A 229 -16.71 -11.13 -30.25
N ALA A 230 -16.98 -10.19 -29.34
CA ALA A 230 -18.07 -9.24 -29.50
C ALA A 230 -17.83 -8.28 -30.66
N HIS A 231 -16.58 -7.82 -30.87
CA HIS A 231 -16.20 -6.98 -32.02
C HIS A 231 -16.42 -7.72 -33.35
N THR A 232 -15.92 -8.95 -33.45
CA THR A 232 -16.11 -9.78 -34.65
C THR A 232 -17.60 -9.95 -34.95
N ARG A 233 -18.39 -10.29 -33.93
CA ARG A 233 -19.83 -10.48 -34.10
C ARG A 233 -20.56 -9.19 -34.48
N ALA A 234 -20.18 -8.03 -33.94
CA ALA A 234 -20.74 -6.74 -34.33
C ALA A 234 -20.49 -6.45 -35.82
N ARG A 235 -19.29 -6.70 -36.32
CA ARG A 235 -18.93 -6.54 -37.73
C ARG A 235 -19.71 -7.49 -38.64
N GLU A 236 -19.85 -8.75 -38.27
CA GLU A 236 -20.65 -9.75 -39.00
C GLU A 236 -22.10 -9.28 -39.14
N ILE A 237 -22.73 -8.85 -38.04
CA ILE A 237 -24.12 -8.37 -38.06
C ILE A 237 -24.27 -7.18 -39.00
N LEU A 238 -23.40 -6.19 -38.90
CA LEU A 238 -23.48 -4.99 -39.76
C LEU A 238 -23.23 -5.32 -41.24
N SER A 239 -22.32 -6.24 -41.55
CA SER A 239 -22.03 -6.69 -42.91
C SER A 239 -23.20 -7.48 -43.51
N ASP A 240 -23.81 -8.36 -42.71
CA ASP A 240 -24.98 -9.12 -43.13
C ASP A 240 -26.16 -8.20 -43.46
N ILE A 241 -26.42 -7.20 -42.63
CA ILE A 241 -27.45 -6.18 -42.86
C ILE A 241 -27.22 -5.42 -44.16
N LEU A 242 -25.98 -5.04 -44.46
CA LEU A 242 -25.68 -4.35 -45.72
C LEU A 242 -25.98 -5.20 -46.97
N THR A 243 -25.87 -6.52 -46.84
CA THR A 243 -26.02 -7.46 -47.96
C THR A 243 -27.47 -7.93 -48.09
N ASN A 244 -28.14 -8.25 -46.97
CA ASN A 244 -29.38 -9.00 -46.99
C ASN A 244 -30.63 -8.18 -46.62
N GLU A 245 -30.47 -6.93 -46.19
CA GLU A 245 -31.61 -6.09 -45.79
C GLU A 245 -31.85 -4.92 -46.74
N SER A 246 -33.14 -4.63 -47.00
CA SER A 246 -33.52 -3.41 -47.72
C SER A 246 -33.33 -2.19 -46.84
N LEU A 247 -32.38 -1.33 -47.17
CA LEU A 247 -32.00 -0.14 -46.42
C LEU A 247 -32.30 1.14 -47.18
N THR A 248 -32.76 2.12 -46.45
CA THR A 248 -32.76 3.51 -46.96
C THR A 248 -31.30 4.00 -47.08
N SER A 249 -31.08 5.05 -47.88
CA SER A 249 -29.76 5.66 -48.08
C SER A 249 -29.15 6.15 -46.75
N ILE A 250 -29.98 6.62 -45.80
CA ILE A 250 -29.57 7.10 -44.47
C ILE A 250 -29.11 5.92 -43.62
N GLU A 251 -29.90 4.85 -43.58
CA GLU A 251 -29.58 3.64 -42.83
C GLU A 251 -28.29 2.98 -43.33
N ARG A 252 -28.16 2.83 -44.68
CA ARG A 252 -26.94 2.30 -45.30
C ARG A 252 -25.70 3.10 -44.92
N SER A 253 -25.78 4.43 -45.03
CA SER A 253 -24.69 5.33 -44.65
C SER A 253 -24.35 5.24 -43.18
N SER A 254 -25.33 5.04 -42.28
CA SER A 254 -25.11 4.83 -40.84
C SER A 254 -24.35 3.55 -40.58
N ILE A 255 -24.73 2.42 -41.22
CA ILE A 255 -24.08 1.13 -41.03
C ILE A 255 -22.66 1.16 -41.57
N ILE A 256 -22.41 1.77 -42.73
CA ILE A 256 -21.05 1.93 -43.29
C ILE A 256 -20.14 2.71 -42.30
N ARG A 257 -20.64 3.81 -41.72
CA ARG A 257 -19.87 4.58 -40.72
C ARG A 257 -19.53 3.75 -39.46
N GLN A 258 -20.46 2.89 -39.04
CA GLN A 258 -20.22 2.00 -37.89
C GLN A 258 -19.16 0.94 -38.21
N LEU A 259 -19.21 0.35 -39.42
CA LEU A 259 -18.17 -0.59 -39.89
C LEU A 259 -16.80 0.10 -40.00
N ASP A 260 -16.75 1.34 -40.54
CA ASP A 260 -15.51 2.12 -40.57
C ASP A 260 -14.96 2.42 -39.16
N LYS A 261 -15.84 2.73 -38.18
CA LYS A 261 -15.44 2.91 -36.79
C LYS A 261 -14.89 1.61 -36.18
N LEU A 262 -15.56 0.48 -36.40
CA LEU A 262 -15.12 -0.82 -35.90
C LEU A 262 -13.81 -1.27 -36.58
N SER A 263 -13.57 -0.92 -37.85
CA SER A 263 -12.32 -1.33 -38.52
C SER A 263 -11.06 -0.67 -37.95
N LYS A 264 -11.20 0.38 -37.15
CA LYS A 264 -10.10 1.11 -36.49
C LYS A 264 -9.74 0.56 -35.13
N ASN A 265 -10.50 -0.41 -34.64
CA ASN A 265 -10.29 -1.05 -33.32
C ASN A 265 -10.38 -2.56 -33.48
N ASP A 266 -9.67 -3.28 -32.64
CA ASP A 266 -9.69 -4.74 -32.63
C ASP A 266 -10.64 -5.32 -31.58
N VAL A 267 -11.14 -4.47 -30.68
CA VAL A 267 -12.01 -4.85 -29.57
C VAL A 267 -13.14 -3.84 -29.37
N ILE A 268 -14.27 -4.30 -28.79
CA ILE A 268 -15.34 -3.47 -28.24
C ILE A 268 -15.73 -3.93 -26.86
N GLY A 269 -16.27 -3.06 -26.06
CA GLY A 269 -16.73 -3.35 -24.71
C GLY A 269 -16.00 -2.52 -23.66
N ASP A 270 -16.76 -2.08 -22.67
CA ASP A 270 -16.25 -1.29 -21.56
C ASP A 270 -15.56 -2.22 -20.55
N LEU A 271 -14.51 -1.72 -19.93
CA LEU A 271 -13.87 -2.41 -18.83
C LEU A 271 -14.70 -2.23 -17.55
N PRO A 272 -14.78 -3.25 -16.68
CA PRO A 272 -15.47 -3.13 -15.40
C PRO A 272 -14.65 -2.39 -14.33
N TYR A 273 -13.50 -1.84 -14.69
CA TYR A 273 -12.60 -1.09 -13.83
C TYR A 273 -12.04 0.13 -14.56
N ASP A 274 -11.59 1.11 -13.81
CA ASP A 274 -10.96 2.34 -14.31
C ASP A 274 -9.55 2.56 -13.71
N ALA A 275 -9.02 1.54 -13.00
CA ALA A 275 -7.65 1.54 -12.50
C ALA A 275 -7.02 0.14 -12.47
N VAL A 276 -5.69 0.10 -12.59
CA VAL A 276 -4.84 -1.08 -12.49
C VAL A 276 -3.75 -0.82 -11.45
N LEU A 277 -3.63 -1.70 -10.46
CA LEU A 277 -2.55 -1.70 -9.48
C LEU A 277 -1.53 -2.79 -9.82
N PHE A 278 -0.30 -2.38 -10.07
CA PHE A 278 0.82 -3.27 -10.32
C PHE A 278 1.55 -3.55 -9.00
N LEU A 279 1.66 -4.82 -8.64
CA LEU A 279 2.37 -5.27 -7.43
C LEU A 279 3.72 -5.92 -7.75
N GLY A 280 4.15 -5.84 -9.01
CA GLY A 280 5.46 -6.31 -9.46
C GLY A 280 6.50 -5.19 -9.54
N THR A 281 7.72 -5.58 -9.87
CA THR A 281 8.87 -4.70 -10.01
C THR A 281 9.20 -4.37 -11.48
N GLY A 282 9.95 -3.35 -11.69
CA GLY A 282 10.65 -2.86 -12.88
C GLY A 282 10.28 -3.43 -14.24
N ASP A 283 10.99 -4.44 -14.70
CA ASP A 283 10.86 -4.95 -16.08
C ASP A 283 9.53 -5.65 -16.35
N ASP A 284 9.00 -6.38 -15.37
CA ASP A 284 7.68 -7.01 -15.50
C ASP A 284 6.58 -5.96 -15.60
N THR A 285 6.71 -4.83 -14.88
CA THR A 285 5.80 -3.70 -14.97
C THR A 285 5.76 -3.10 -16.38
N LYS A 286 6.92 -2.92 -17.02
CA LYS A 286 6.98 -2.46 -18.43
C LYS A 286 6.28 -3.44 -19.37
N SER A 287 6.51 -4.73 -19.17
CA SER A 287 5.90 -5.80 -19.96
C SER A 287 4.37 -5.82 -19.79
N LEU A 288 3.88 -5.74 -18.55
CA LEU A 288 2.46 -5.67 -18.22
C LEU A 288 1.78 -4.44 -18.87
N ALA A 289 2.37 -3.25 -18.73
CA ALA A 289 1.85 -2.02 -19.32
C ALA A 289 1.81 -2.08 -20.86
N SER A 290 2.84 -2.68 -21.46
CA SER A 290 2.89 -2.91 -22.91
C SER A 290 1.81 -3.87 -23.39
N PHE A 291 1.57 -4.99 -22.67
CA PHE A 291 0.50 -5.92 -23.02
C PHE A 291 -0.90 -5.34 -22.74
N LEU A 292 -1.10 -4.55 -21.69
CA LEU A 292 -2.35 -3.82 -21.48
C LEU A 292 -2.67 -2.98 -22.73
N ARG A 293 -1.70 -2.21 -23.19
CA ARG A 293 -1.87 -1.39 -24.41
C ARG A 293 -2.09 -2.23 -25.66
N TYR A 294 -1.38 -3.33 -25.82
CA TYR A 294 -1.56 -4.29 -26.91
C TYR A 294 -3.01 -4.84 -26.94
N PHE A 295 -3.60 -5.13 -25.79
CA PHE A 295 -4.98 -5.57 -25.66
C PHE A 295 -6.01 -4.43 -25.60
N GLY A 296 -5.61 -3.22 -25.99
CA GLY A 296 -6.50 -2.07 -26.13
C GLY A 296 -6.88 -1.42 -24.79
N VAL A 297 -5.97 -1.40 -23.82
CA VAL A 297 -6.14 -0.71 -22.54
C VAL A 297 -4.94 0.21 -22.30
N GLY A 298 -5.16 1.50 -22.40
CA GLY A 298 -4.14 2.51 -22.15
C GLY A 298 -4.50 3.43 -20.98
N ALA A 299 -3.67 4.45 -20.75
CA ALA A 299 -3.85 5.42 -19.65
C ALA A 299 -5.17 6.22 -19.71
N ARG A 300 -5.85 6.23 -20.86
CA ARG A 300 -7.19 6.85 -21.01
C ARG A 300 -8.33 5.94 -20.59
N ASP A 301 -8.09 4.62 -20.59
CA ASP A 301 -9.08 3.59 -20.30
C ASP A 301 -9.02 3.20 -18.82
N ALA A 302 -7.80 3.13 -18.26
CA ALA A 302 -7.58 2.83 -16.85
C ALA A 302 -6.33 3.57 -16.34
N LYS A 303 -6.44 4.18 -15.16
CA LYS A 303 -5.32 4.78 -14.45
C LYS A 303 -4.38 3.69 -13.95
N MET A 304 -3.08 3.94 -13.96
CA MET A 304 -2.08 2.97 -13.54
C MET A 304 -1.44 3.39 -12.23
N TYR A 305 -1.30 2.43 -11.33
CA TYR A 305 -0.76 2.64 -10.00
C TYR A 305 0.28 1.57 -9.66
N GLY A 306 1.31 1.97 -8.91
CA GLY A 306 2.35 1.09 -8.38
C GLY A 306 2.59 1.31 -6.90
N THR A 307 3.47 0.50 -6.35
CA THR A 307 3.89 0.55 -4.95
C THR A 307 5.27 1.21 -4.80
N ALA A 308 5.78 1.29 -3.57
CA ALA A 308 7.14 1.77 -3.30
C ALA A 308 8.25 0.95 -3.98
N MET A 309 7.93 -0.23 -4.53
CA MET A 309 8.86 -1.02 -5.33
C MET A 309 9.24 -0.36 -6.68
N TRP A 310 8.52 0.69 -7.07
CA TRP A 310 8.84 1.48 -8.27
C TRP A 310 9.86 2.59 -7.99
N ASP A 311 10.09 2.90 -6.72
CA ASP A 311 11.05 3.96 -6.33
C ASP A 311 12.47 3.56 -6.72
N GLY A 312 13.11 4.37 -7.57
CA GLY A 312 14.43 4.07 -8.14
C GLY A 312 14.45 3.01 -9.25
N ALA A 313 13.29 2.47 -9.66
CA ALA A 313 13.22 1.54 -10.79
C ALA A 313 13.37 2.29 -12.13
N ASP A 314 13.99 1.63 -13.13
CA ASP A 314 14.15 2.17 -14.49
C ASP A 314 12.85 2.06 -15.31
N ILE A 315 11.82 2.79 -14.88
CA ILE A 315 10.50 2.81 -15.55
C ILE A 315 10.03 4.20 -15.94
N ALA A 316 10.74 5.25 -15.51
CA ALA A 316 10.29 6.64 -15.66
C ALA A 316 10.22 7.11 -17.12
N SER A 317 11.02 6.51 -18.01
CA SER A 317 11.04 6.81 -19.44
C SER A 317 10.04 5.99 -20.28
N ASP A 318 9.30 5.07 -19.66
CA ASP A 318 8.34 4.24 -20.37
C ASP A 318 7.03 5.03 -20.64
N LEU A 319 6.79 5.32 -21.90
CA LEU A 319 5.62 6.07 -22.33
C LEU A 319 4.29 5.36 -22.02
N THR A 320 4.28 4.03 -21.88
CA THR A 320 3.08 3.27 -21.54
C THR A 320 2.65 3.51 -20.09
N LEU A 321 3.59 3.90 -19.24
CA LEU A 321 3.39 4.23 -17.82
C LEU A 321 3.25 5.75 -17.58
N SER A 322 3.23 6.56 -18.63
CA SER A 322 3.07 8.01 -18.48
C SER A 322 1.77 8.35 -17.75
N GLY A 323 1.88 9.14 -16.69
CA GLY A 323 0.76 9.48 -15.81
C GLY A 323 0.51 8.49 -14.67
N ALA A 324 1.19 7.35 -14.64
CA ALA A 324 1.06 6.38 -13.56
C ALA A 324 1.59 6.95 -12.24
N LYS A 325 0.92 6.60 -11.13
CA LYS A 325 1.27 7.07 -9.79
C LYS A 325 1.78 5.92 -8.92
N TYR A 326 2.67 6.22 -7.97
CA TYR A 326 3.09 5.25 -6.97
C TYR A 326 3.38 5.93 -5.63
N ALA A 327 3.31 5.14 -4.55
CA ALA A 327 3.65 5.61 -3.22
C ALA A 327 5.14 5.43 -2.96
N ALA A 328 5.80 6.43 -2.40
CA ALA A 328 7.23 6.40 -2.06
C ALA A 328 7.50 7.04 -0.70
N LEU A 329 8.59 6.63 -0.05
CA LEU A 329 9.11 7.34 1.11
C LEU A 329 9.54 8.76 0.72
N VAL A 330 9.46 9.68 1.66
CA VAL A 330 10.10 10.98 1.50
C VAL A 330 11.61 10.83 1.46
N ASP A 331 12.30 11.86 0.95
CA ASP A 331 13.75 11.86 0.97
C ASP A 331 14.27 11.91 2.41
N THR A 332 15.33 11.18 2.67
CA THR A 332 15.97 11.20 3.99
C THR A 332 16.47 12.61 4.30
N SER A 333 16.22 13.08 5.50
CA SER A 333 16.60 14.41 5.97
C SER A 333 18.08 14.73 5.66
N GLU A 334 18.33 15.87 4.99
CA GLU A 334 19.70 16.33 4.68
C GLU A 334 20.56 16.50 5.94
N ASN A 335 19.95 16.88 7.05
CA ASN A 335 20.63 16.99 8.34
C ASN A 335 21.17 15.62 8.79
N PHE A 336 20.33 14.57 8.71
CA PHE A 336 20.77 13.21 9.01
C PHE A 336 21.87 12.75 8.06
N VAL A 337 21.68 12.92 6.74
CA VAL A 337 22.68 12.52 5.73
C VAL A 337 24.03 13.17 6.00
N THR A 338 24.06 14.49 6.21
CA THR A 338 25.30 15.23 6.48
C THR A 338 26.00 14.76 7.76
N LYS A 339 25.24 14.51 8.82
CA LYS A 339 25.79 14.01 10.09
C LYS A 339 26.32 12.59 9.95
N TYR A 340 25.54 11.72 9.30
CA TYR A 340 25.95 10.35 9.08
C TYR A 340 27.22 10.23 8.23
N GLU A 341 27.32 10.99 7.14
CA GLU A 341 28.52 11.03 6.29
C GLU A 341 29.78 11.45 7.09
N ARG A 342 29.63 12.37 8.03
CA ARG A 342 30.71 12.80 8.91
C ARG A 342 31.18 11.70 9.86
N VAL A 343 30.25 10.89 10.37
CA VAL A 343 30.55 9.82 11.32
C VAL A 343 31.01 8.55 10.62
N ALA A 344 30.31 8.13 9.57
CA ALA A 344 30.52 6.86 8.89
C ALA A 344 31.46 6.93 7.68
N GLY A 345 31.76 8.16 7.19
CA GLY A 345 32.62 8.37 6.00
C GLY A 345 31.96 7.94 4.68
N ALA A 346 30.67 7.63 4.67
CA ALA A 346 29.91 7.18 3.51
C ALA A 346 28.45 7.65 3.59
N LYS A 347 27.74 7.71 2.45
CA LYS A 347 26.31 8.02 2.44
C LYS A 347 25.49 6.94 3.16
N PRO A 348 24.47 7.34 3.93
CA PRO A 348 23.57 6.38 4.58
C PRO A 348 22.74 5.62 3.53
N ASN A 349 22.48 4.35 3.79
CA ASN A 349 21.39 3.64 3.16
C ASN A 349 20.10 3.82 4.00
N ARG A 350 18.94 3.41 3.47
CA ARG A 350 17.63 3.52 4.17
C ARG A 350 17.60 2.78 5.52
N LEU A 351 18.34 1.70 5.66
CA LEU A 351 18.38 0.96 6.93
C LEU A 351 19.12 1.74 8.01
N ALA A 352 20.10 2.57 7.63
CA ALA A 352 20.77 3.45 8.58
C ALA A 352 19.83 4.52 9.14
N SER A 353 18.93 5.11 8.32
CA SER A 353 17.92 6.05 8.83
C SER A 353 16.94 5.36 9.79
N PHE A 354 16.50 4.15 9.47
CA PHE A 354 15.63 3.38 10.37
C PHE A 354 16.34 3.01 11.69
N GLY A 355 17.63 2.72 11.65
CA GLY A 355 18.44 2.47 12.85
C GLY A 355 18.53 3.68 13.77
N TYR A 356 18.71 4.86 13.20
CA TYR A 356 18.70 6.13 13.92
C TYR A 356 17.34 6.40 14.57
N ASP A 357 16.26 6.26 13.80
CA ASP A 357 14.90 6.48 14.29
C ASP A 357 14.53 5.46 15.38
N ALA A 358 14.86 4.17 15.18
CA ALA A 358 14.64 3.12 16.18
C ALA A 358 15.33 3.42 17.52
N THR A 359 16.57 3.90 17.45
CA THR A 359 17.35 4.23 18.65
C THR A 359 16.75 5.42 19.39
N ASN A 360 16.32 6.46 18.67
CA ASN A 360 15.67 7.60 19.30
C ASN A 360 14.32 7.20 19.95
N VAL A 361 13.53 6.33 19.31
CA VAL A 361 12.29 5.78 19.91
C VAL A 361 12.63 4.95 21.15
N ALA A 362 13.66 4.09 21.10
CA ALA A 362 14.08 3.28 22.22
C ALA A 362 14.52 4.14 23.43
N ILE A 363 15.35 5.16 23.20
CA ILE A 363 15.77 6.09 24.23
C ILE A 363 14.56 6.84 24.79
N GLY A 364 13.72 7.42 23.94
CA GLY A 364 12.53 8.12 24.38
C GLY A 364 11.58 7.28 25.21
N MET A 365 11.44 5.97 24.90
CA MET A 365 10.66 5.03 25.67
C MET A 365 11.26 4.82 27.08
N MET A 366 12.58 4.54 27.17
CA MET A 366 13.25 4.25 28.44
C MET A 366 13.19 5.43 29.42
N TYR A 367 13.27 6.65 28.92
CA TYR A 367 13.22 7.87 29.75
C TYR A 367 11.82 8.48 29.89
N SER A 368 10.79 7.78 29.44
CA SER A 368 9.40 8.25 29.50
C SER A 368 8.71 7.78 30.78
N ASP A 369 7.87 8.61 31.36
CA ASP A 369 6.96 8.24 32.45
C ASP A 369 5.79 7.34 31.99
N LYS A 370 5.62 7.17 30.67
CA LYS A 370 4.57 6.31 30.09
C LYS A 370 4.99 4.85 30.19
N SER A 371 4.02 3.93 30.24
CA SER A 371 4.33 2.51 30.03
C SER A 371 4.90 2.28 28.62
N ASN A 372 5.73 1.24 28.44
CA ASN A 372 6.36 0.92 27.15
C ASN A 372 5.33 0.87 26.01
N ALA A 373 4.19 0.18 26.23
CA ALA A 373 3.13 0.09 25.25
C ALA A 373 2.49 1.46 24.94
N ALA A 374 2.22 2.28 25.96
CA ALA A 374 1.62 3.60 25.76
C ALA A 374 2.57 4.58 25.05
N TYR A 375 3.88 4.38 25.20
CA TYR A 375 4.86 5.16 24.44
C TYR A 375 4.98 4.65 23.00
N LEU A 376 5.28 3.36 22.82
CA LEU A 376 5.58 2.78 21.51
C LEU A 376 4.39 2.78 20.56
N LEU A 377 3.18 2.63 21.08
CA LEU A 377 1.94 2.58 20.29
C LEU A 377 1.18 3.92 20.31
N ASP A 378 1.86 5.04 20.53
CA ASP A 378 1.24 6.36 20.48
C ASP A 378 0.61 6.59 19.08
N PRO A 379 -0.70 6.80 18.97
CA PRO A 379 -1.39 6.91 17.69
C PRO A 379 -0.97 8.15 16.89
N SER A 380 -0.41 9.18 17.53
CA SER A 380 0.15 10.34 16.84
C SER A 380 1.46 10.01 16.13
N GLY A 381 2.16 8.95 16.56
CA GLY A 381 3.41 8.50 15.96
C GLY A 381 4.60 9.38 16.27
N TYR A 382 5.62 9.28 15.43
CA TYR A 382 6.94 9.90 15.61
C TYR A 382 7.36 10.65 14.35
N VAL A 383 8.17 11.69 14.53
CA VAL A 383 8.85 12.38 13.42
C VAL A 383 10.21 11.73 13.22
N GLY A 384 10.35 10.95 12.16
CA GLY A 384 11.60 10.29 11.79
C GLY A 384 12.41 11.05 10.73
N THR A 385 13.56 10.50 10.40
CA THR A 385 14.47 11.04 9.37
C THR A 385 13.90 10.91 7.95
N ASP A 386 12.99 9.95 7.74
CA ASP A 386 12.30 9.67 6.48
C ASP A 386 10.80 10.01 6.55
N GLY A 387 10.42 11.04 7.30
CA GLY A 387 9.04 11.45 7.52
C GLY A 387 8.42 10.85 8.80
N ILE A 388 7.13 11.05 8.96
CA ILE A 388 6.42 10.52 10.13
C ILE A 388 6.14 9.03 10.01
N PHE A 389 6.17 8.34 11.14
CA PHE A 389 5.78 6.94 11.25
C PHE A 389 5.13 6.65 12.61
N ARG A 390 4.37 5.57 12.69
CA ARG A 390 3.84 5.01 13.93
C ARG A 390 3.95 3.50 13.95
N LEU A 391 4.02 2.94 15.14
CA LEU A 391 4.02 1.49 15.37
C LEU A 391 2.59 1.05 15.67
N ARG A 392 2.20 -0.09 15.14
CA ARG A 392 0.86 -0.66 15.33
C ARG A 392 0.89 -1.83 16.33
N PRO A 393 -0.23 -2.15 17.01
CA PRO A 393 -0.30 -3.28 17.93
C PRO A 393 0.02 -4.63 17.29
N THR A 394 -0.21 -4.77 16.00
CA THR A 394 0.15 -5.94 15.18
C THR A 394 1.65 -6.13 14.99
N GLY A 395 2.46 -5.14 15.38
CA GLY A 395 3.92 -5.15 15.23
C GLY A 395 4.42 -4.54 13.92
N ASP A 396 3.53 -4.24 12.96
CA ASP A 396 3.91 -3.51 11.76
C ASP A 396 4.06 -2.01 12.02
N SER A 397 4.76 -1.32 11.11
CA SER A 397 4.85 0.14 11.11
C SER A 397 4.03 0.74 9.99
N GLU A 398 3.41 1.87 10.25
CA GLU A 398 2.81 2.73 9.23
C GLU A 398 3.70 3.96 9.04
N ARG A 399 4.06 4.23 7.80
CA ARG A 399 4.81 5.43 7.40
C ARG A 399 3.97 6.30 6.48
N ALA A 400 4.05 7.61 6.65
CA ALA A 400 3.44 8.54 5.70
C ALA A 400 4.27 8.54 4.41
N LEU A 401 3.61 8.24 3.30
CA LEU A 401 4.23 8.17 1.99
C LEU A 401 3.76 9.34 1.12
N ARG A 402 4.68 9.86 0.30
CA ARG A 402 4.35 10.80 -0.77
C ARG A 402 3.85 10.05 -1.99
N ILE A 403 3.11 10.73 -2.86
CA ILE A 403 2.66 10.16 -4.13
C ILE A 403 3.50 10.77 -5.25
N MET A 404 4.13 9.88 -6.00
CA MET A 404 4.95 10.18 -7.15
C MET A 404 4.16 9.92 -8.44
N GLN A 405 4.50 10.63 -9.51
CA GLN A 405 3.93 10.41 -10.84
C GLN A 405 5.02 10.34 -11.90
N LEU A 406 4.93 9.30 -12.74
CA LEU A 406 5.79 9.14 -13.91
C LEU A 406 5.32 10.08 -15.03
N THR A 407 6.23 10.83 -15.64
CA THR A 407 5.88 11.75 -16.75
C THR A 407 6.06 11.10 -18.12
N GLY A 408 6.79 9.97 -18.20
CA GLY A 408 7.05 9.22 -19.42
C GLY A 408 8.24 9.76 -20.25
N ASP A 409 8.86 10.85 -19.83
CA ASP A 409 10.05 11.46 -20.46
C ASP A 409 11.32 11.23 -19.62
N GLY A 410 11.25 10.38 -18.61
CA GLY A 410 12.35 10.07 -17.70
C GLY A 410 12.27 10.82 -16.37
N GLU A 411 11.34 11.76 -16.23
CA GLU A 411 11.14 12.48 -14.97
C GLU A 411 10.09 11.82 -14.08
N VAL A 412 10.25 12.03 -12.78
CA VAL A 412 9.30 11.64 -11.75
C VAL A 412 8.97 12.87 -10.91
N LYS A 413 7.67 13.13 -10.71
CA LYS A 413 7.19 14.32 -9.98
C LYS A 413 6.48 13.92 -8.70
N VAL A 414 6.70 14.67 -7.64
CA VAL A 414 5.85 14.61 -6.45
C VAL A 414 4.52 15.30 -6.78
N VAL A 415 3.42 14.55 -6.74
CA VAL A 415 2.06 15.09 -6.98
C VAL A 415 1.26 15.26 -5.70
N LYS A 416 1.70 14.60 -4.63
CA LYS A 416 1.14 14.77 -3.29
C LYS A 416 2.23 14.51 -2.25
N GLU A 417 2.46 15.47 -1.39
CA GLU A 417 3.40 15.32 -0.29
C GLU A 417 2.89 14.32 0.75
N ALA A 418 3.83 13.72 1.49
CA ALA A 418 3.50 12.88 2.62
C ALA A 418 2.79 13.70 3.71
N ALA A 419 1.84 13.08 4.39
CA ALA A 419 1.21 13.72 5.54
C ALA A 419 2.22 13.97 6.66
N THR A 420 1.97 15.02 7.42
CA THR A 420 2.77 15.40 8.59
C THR A 420 2.08 15.03 9.91
N ASP A 421 0.89 14.42 9.83
CA ASP A 421 0.05 14.08 10.98
C ASP A 421 -0.81 12.85 10.67
N PHE A 422 -0.80 11.86 11.57
CA PHE A 422 -1.65 10.67 11.51
C PHE A 422 -3.05 10.86 12.10
N MET A 423 -3.29 11.96 12.80
CA MET A 423 -4.60 12.26 13.39
C MET A 423 -5.58 12.86 12.38
N SER A 424 -5.10 13.14 11.17
CA SER A 424 -5.95 13.55 10.05
C SER A 424 -7.06 12.53 9.78
N PRO A 425 -8.29 12.97 9.43
CA PRO A 425 -9.38 12.09 9.03
C PRO A 425 -9.02 11.11 7.90
N LEU A 426 -7.99 11.42 7.11
CA LEU A 426 -7.47 10.52 6.06
C LEU A 426 -6.88 9.23 6.62
N TYR A 427 -6.36 9.25 7.85
CA TYR A 427 -5.75 8.09 8.51
C TYR A 427 -6.68 7.43 9.55
N ASN A 428 -7.68 8.16 10.04
CA ASN A 428 -8.64 7.69 11.04
C ASN A 428 -10.01 7.43 10.42
N ILE A 429 -10.04 6.77 9.28
CA ILE A 429 -11.29 6.27 8.73
C ILE A 429 -11.76 5.18 9.69
N GLU A 430 -12.81 5.49 10.48
CA GLU A 430 -13.57 4.46 11.18
C GLU A 430 -13.86 3.37 10.15
N GLN A 431 -13.49 2.12 10.45
CA GLN A 431 -13.86 0.98 9.64
C GLN A 431 -15.38 0.98 9.57
N ARG A 432 -15.93 1.62 8.56
CA ARG A 432 -17.34 1.44 8.25
C ARG A 432 -17.47 -0.04 7.95
N HIS A 433 -18.31 -0.72 8.68
CA HIS A 433 -18.79 -2.05 8.31
C HIS A 433 -19.37 -1.94 6.89
N ILE A 434 -18.51 -2.15 5.92
CA ILE A 434 -18.92 -2.30 4.54
C ILE A 434 -19.30 -3.76 4.47
N SER A 435 -20.58 -4.04 4.29
CA SER A 435 -21.02 -5.38 3.91
C SER A 435 -20.06 -5.90 2.85
N PRO A 436 -19.55 -7.15 2.97
CA PRO A 436 -18.69 -7.70 1.96
C PRO A 436 -19.37 -7.44 0.62
N MET A 437 -18.72 -6.63 -0.22
CA MET A 437 -19.27 -6.33 -1.53
C MET A 437 -19.42 -7.67 -2.22
N GLY A 438 -20.67 -7.97 -2.58
CA GLY A 438 -20.96 -9.14 -3.36
C GLY A 438 -19.99 -9.15 -4.53
N GLU A 439 -19.33 -10.28 -4.76
CA GLU A 439 -18.34 -10.49 -5.81
C GLU A 439 -18.84 -9.89 -7.11
N LEU A 440 -18.41 -8.68 -7.42
CA LEU A 440 -18.47 -8.15 -8.78
C LEU A 440 -17.39 -8.89 -9.56
N SER A 441 -17.61 -10.20 -9.73
CA SER A 441 -16.69 -11.02 -10.45
C SER A 441 -16.68 -10.51 -11.89
N LEU A 442 -15.49 -10.28 -12.44
CA LEU A 442 -15.30 -10.06 -13.88
C LEU A 442 -16.02 -11.15 -14.71
N GLN A 443 -16.27 -12.32 -14.13
CA GLN A 443 -17.02 -13.45 -14.72
C GLN A 443 -18.47 -13.11 -15.03
N THR A 444 -19.11 -12.19 -14.31
CA THR A 444 -20.52 -11.84 -14.53
C THR A 444 -20.74 -10.75 -15.57
N ARG A 445 -19.67 -10.08 -16.03
CA ARG A 445 -19.74 -9.03 -17.03
C ARG A 445 -19.31 -9.54 -18.40
N GLY A 446 -20.29 -9.87 -19.21
CA GLY A 446 -20.04 -10.18 -20.61
C GLY A 446 -20.20 -8.96 -21.51
N VAL A 447 -19.63 -9.06 -22.70
CA VAL A 447 -19.78 -8.06 -23.77
C VAL A 447 -20.85 -8.51 -24.75
N ASN A 448 -21.95 -7.77 -24.83
CA ASN A 448 -22.98 -7.98 -25.85
C ASN A 448 -22.75 -7.02 -27.00
N PRO A 449 -22.42 -7.50 -28.22
CA PRO A 449 -22.15 -6.62 -29.36
C PRO A 449 -23.32 -5.71 -29.74
N MET A 450 -24.57 -6.10 -29.41
CA MET A 450 -25.75 -5.29 -29.68
C MET A 450 -25.81 -3.97 -28.91
N ASN A 451 -25.02 -3.84 -27.84
CA ASN A 451 -24.91 -2.60 -27.07
C ASN A 451 -24.00 -1.56 -27.73
N TYR A 452 -23.18 -1.98 -28.71
CA TYR A 452 -22.15 -1.15 -29.34
C TYR A 452 -22.45 -0.85 -30.81
N ILE A 453 -23.58 -1.35 -31.35
CA ILE A 453 -24.06 -1.08 -32.68
C ILE A 453 -25.48 -0.54 -32.66
N THR A 454 -25.80 0.34 -33.60
CA THR A 454 -27.14 0.91 -33.79
C THR A 454 -27.78 0.32 -35.04
N LEU A 455 -28.87 -0.38 -34.84
CA LEU A 455 -29.65 -0.98 -35.95
C LEU A 455 -30.98 -0.28 -36.08
N PRO A 456 -31.53 -0.19 -37.31
CA PRO A 456 -32.93 0.22 -37.52
C PRO A 456 -33.87 -0.70 -36.75
N GLU A 457 -34.86 -0.12 -36.08
CA GLU A 457 -35.73 -0.86 -35.15
C GLU A 457 -36.45 -2.04 -35.82
N ARG A 458 -36.89 -1.87 -37.06
CA ARG A 458 -37.59 -2.91 -37.86
C ARG A 458 -36.73 -4.14 -38.14
N ILE A 459 -35.40 -4.02 -38.11
CA ILE A 459 -34.47 -5.16 -38.33
C ILE A 459 -33.80 -5.64 -37.07
N ARG A 460 -33.74 -4.84 -36.03
CA ARG A 460 -33.07 -5.17 -34.77
C ARG A 460 -33.51 -6.51 -34.19
N GLY A 461 -34.82 -6.82 -34.28
CA GLY A 461 -35.40 -8.07 -33.78
C GLY A 461 -34.98 -9.33 -34.54
N LYS A 462 -34.49 -9.20 -35.77
CA LYS A 462 -34.02 -10.33 -36.61
C LYS A 462 -32.65 -10.82 -36.18
N TYR A 463 -31.83 -9.92 -35.61
CA TYR A 463 -30.44 -10.22 -35.21
C TYR A 463 -30.37 -10.47 -33.71
N LYS A 464 -30.26 -11.74 -33.35
CA LYS A 464 -30.00 -12.16 -31.95
C LYS A 464 -28.49 -12.27 -31.74
N SER A 465 -28.03 -11.75 -30.64
CA SER A 465 -26.65 -11.91 -30.21
C SER A 465 -26.60 -12.45 -28.80
N LYS A 466 -25.52 -13.19 -28.50
CA LYS A 466 -25.20 -13.62 -27.15
C LYS A 466 -24.24 -12.66 -26.48
N THR A 467 -24.27 -12.61 -25.17
CA THR A 467 -23.26 -11.95 -24.37
C THR A 467 -22.02 -12.85 -24.31
N TYR A 468 -20.86 -12.28 -24.60
CA TYR A 468 -19.57 -12.96 -24.46
C TYR A 468 -19.00 -12.61 -23.08
N GLY A 469 -18.91 -13.60 -22.19
CA GLY A 469 -18.31 -13.46 -20.87
C GLY A 469 -16.79 -13.44 -20.94
N ALA A 470 -16.15 -12.91 -19.90
CA ALA A 470 -14.76 -13.19 -19.67
C ALA A 470 -14.63 -14.69 -19.39
N ASN A 471 -13.84 -15.41 -20.20
CA ASN A 471 -13.47 -16.79 -19.89
C ASN A 471 -12.44 -16.76 -18.74
N MET A 472 -12.91 -16.43 -17.55
CA MET A 472 -12.11 -16.53 -16.35
C MET A 472 -12.24 -17.96 -15.85
N THR A 473 -11.12 -18.67 -15.83
CA THR A 473 -11.08 -20.01 -15.28
C THR A 473 -11.33 -19.94 -13.76
N ALA A 474 -11.87 -21.01 -13.19
CA ALA A 474 -12.09 -21.15 -11.75
C ALA A 474 -10.83 -20.85 -10.89
N GLN A 475 -9.67 -20.89 -11.49
CA GLN A 475 -8.38 -20.55 -10.90
C GLN A 475 -8.30 -19.12 -10.32
N THR A 476 -8.88 -18.13 -11.00
CA THR A 476 -8.78 -16.73 -10.53
C THR A 476 -9.62 -16.48 -9.27
N ASN A 477 -10.73 -17.20 -9.11
CA ASN A 477 -11.56 -17.09 -7.90
C ASN A 477 -10.99 -17.87 -6.72
N ALA A 478 -10.38 -19.04 -6.97
CA ALA A 478 -9.69 -19.80 -5.94
C ALA A 478 -8.52 -19.01 -5.35
N GLN A 479 -7.70 -18.38 -6.21
CA GLN A 479 -6.58 -17.54 -5.78
C GLN A 479 -7.02 -16.31 -4.95
N LEU A 480 -8.17 -15.72 -5.22
CA LEU A 480 -8.71 -14.61 -4.45
C LEU A 480 -9.21 -15.04 -3.05
N VAL A 481 -9.68 -16.27 -2.90
CA VAL A 481 -10.15 -16.82 -1.62
C VAL A 481 -8.96 -17.18 -0.72
N ASP A 482 -7.90 -17.77 -1.28
CA ASP A 482 -6.73 -18.19 -0.51
C ASP A 482 -5.95 -17.00 0.07
N VAL A 483 -5.91 -15.87 -0.63
CA VAL A 483 -5.27 -14.64 -0.12
C VAL A 483 -5.93 -14.09 1.14
N VAL A 484 -7.25 -14.27 1.30
CA VAL A 484 -7.98 -13.82 2.50
C VAL A 484 -7.65 -14.69 3.72
N THR A 485 -7.34 -15.97 3.52
CA THR A 485 -6.99 -16.89 4.62
C THR A 485 -5.52 -16.80 5.07
N MET A 486 -4.65 -16.15 4.28
CA MET A 486 -3.25 -15.92 4.64
C MET A 486 -2.99 -14.63 5.42
N LEU A 487 -3.98 -13.75 5.57
CA LEU A 487 -3.86 -12.64 6.51
C LEU A 487 -3.98 -13.22 7.94
N PRO A 488 -3.09 -12.85 8.87
CA PRO A 488 -3.25 -13.26 10.26
C PRO A 488 -4.66 -12.91 10.72
N GLU A 489 -5.35 -13.88 11.28
CA GLU A 489 -6.65 -13.64 11.92
C GLU A 489 -6.43 -12.53 12.96
N ASP A 490 -7.07 -11.40 12.74
CA ASP A 490 -7.14 -10.34 13.73
C ASP A 490 -7.93 -10.93 14.91
N ASP A 491 -7.30 -11.08 16.08
CA ASP A 491 -7.88 -11.61 17.32
C ASP A 491 -9.07 -10.78 17.87
N ARG A 492 -9.62 -9.91 17.06
CA ARG A 492 -10.90 -9.29 17.32
C ARG A 492 -11.99 -10.28 16.96
N ASP A 493 -12.69 -10.81 17.97
CA ASP A 493 -13.85 -11.68 17.83
C ASP A 493 -14.67 -11.31 16.60
N PRO A 494 -14.75 -12.16 15.56
CA PRO A 494 -15.64 -11.90 14.45
C PRO A 494 -17.06 -11.89 15.02
N VAL A 495 -17.80 -10.83 14.78
CA VAL A 495 -19.25 -10.86 14.92
C VAL A 495 -19.75 -11.88 13.92
N VAL A 496 -19.89 -13.12 14.37
CA VAL A 496 -20.42 -14.23 13.60
C VAL A 496 -21.86 -13.89 13.28
N THR A 497 -22.12 -13.47 12.05
CA THR A 497 -23.47 -13.56 11.49
C THR A 497 -23.70 -15.01 11.11
N GLU A 498 -24.73 -15.64 11.65
CA GLU A 498 -25.05 -17.08 11.61
C GLU A 498 -25.24 -17.72 10.22
N ASP A 499 -24.98 -17.01 9.10
CA ASP A 499 -25.27 -17.48 7.73
C ASP A 499 -24.04 -17.79 6.86
N TYR A 500 -22.82 -17.80 7.42
CA TYR A 500 -21.62 -18.15 6.63
C TYR A 500 -21.44 -19.67 6.54
N LYS A 501 -21.84 -20.27 5.42
CA LYS A 501 -21.47 -21.66 5.08
C LYS A 501 -20.12 -21.63 4.33
N PRO A 502 -19.06 -22.26 4.87
CA PRO A 502 -17.80 -22.35 4.16
C PRO A 502 -17.97 -23.13 2.85
N VAL A 503 -17.52 -22.54 1.75
CA VAL A 503 -17.48 -23.20 0.45
C VAL A 503 -16.43 -24.30 0.51
N LYS A 504 -16.81 -25.54 0.19
CA LYS A 504 -15.87 -26.66 0.09
C LYS A 504 -14.87 -26.37 -1.01
N LEU A 505 -13.57 -26.33 -0.64
CA LEU A 505 -12.46 -26.18 -1.57
C LEU A 505 -12.49 -27.28 -2.64
N ALA A 506 -12.22 -26.89 -3.90
CA ALA A 506 -12.08 -27.83 -5.00
C ALA A 506 -10.81 -28.69 -4.84
N PRO A 507 -10.80 -29.94 -5.37
CA PRO A 507 -9.71 -30.92 -5.15
C PRO A 507 -8.30 -30.48 -5.59
N VAL A 508 -8.20 -29.45 -6.44
CA VAL A 508 -6.91 -28.95 -6.97
C VAL A 508 -6.04 -28.26 -5.90
N VAL A 509 -6.65 -27.71 -4.86
CA VAL A 509 -5.91 -27.04 -3.76
C VAL A 509 -5.17 -28.06 -2.88
N ARG A 510 -5.68 -29.29 -2.75
CA ARG A 510 -5.02 -30.35 -1.99
C ARG A 510 -3.69 -30.80 -2.59
N THR A 511 -3.56 -30.76 -3.91
CA THR A 511 -2.34 -31.22 -4.60
C THR A 511 -1.16 -30.26 -4.44
N TYR A 512 -1.42 -28.96 -4.17
CA TYR A 512 -0.36 -27.99 -3.99
C TYR A 512 0.18 -27.96 -2.54
N ILE A 513 -0.67 -28.24 -1.57
CA ILE A 513 -0.25 -28.32 -0.15
C ILE A 513 0.57 -29.61 0.09
N ASP A 514 0.23 -30.72 -0.57
CA ASP A 514 0.95 -31.99 -0.44
C ASP A 514 2.34 -32.00 -1.15
N SER A 515 2.65 -30.96 -1.96
CA SER A 515 3.96 -30.83 -2.63
C SER A 515 4.97 -29.96 -1.85
N ILE A 516 4.58 -29.41 -0.70
CA ILE A 516 5.47 -28.61 0.19
C ILE A 516 6.05 -29.47 1.34
N GLU A 517 5.64 -30.74 1.46
CA GLU A 517 6.30 -31.66 2.40
C GLU A 517 7.58 -32.22 1.77
N VAL A 518 8.69 -31.80 2.39
CA VAL A 518 9.96 -32.51 2.60
C VAL A 518 10.98 -32.45 1.45
N GLU A 519 11.94 -31.59 1.55
CA GLU A 519 13.34 -32.04 1.53
C GLU A 519 14.01 -31.67 2.87
N GLU A 520 14.37 -32.73 3.61
CA GLU A 520 15.23 -32.70 4.79
C GLU A 520 16.64 -32.23 4.45
#